data_c8ef43a1cfb1cdf799353cf130119626
#
_entry.id   c8ef43a1cfb1cdf799353cf130119626
#
_cell.length_a   1.000
_cell.length_b   1.000
_cell.length_c   1.000
_cell.angle_alpha   90.00
_cell.angle_beta   90.00
_cell.angle_gamma   90.00
#
_symmetry.space_group_name_H-M   'P 1'
#
loop_
_entity.id
_entity.type
_entity.pdbx_description
1 polymer ?
#
loop_
_entity_poly.entity_id
_entity_poly.type
_entity_poly.pdbx_seq_one_letter_code
_entity_poly.pdbx_strand_id
1 'polypeptide(L)'
;SFKGNELKYLSKCIRTGYVSSVGSFVNKFENKIKKITKSKYAIAIINGTYALELALRSLNIKKNEEILSPSLTFVATANAITHSGGVPHFVDVNEKNFGVCPDKLEKYLKKISYKRGNKLINKKTKNVIRALVAVHLFGFACEIDKLKKFDWY
;
A
#
# COMPACT_ATOMS: atom_id res chain seq x y z
N SER A 1 -16.30 -9.37 -16.97
CA SER A 1 -17.40 -10.28 -17.33
C SER A 1 -17.35 -11.51 -16.43
N PHE A 2 -18.47 -11.90 -15.85
CA PHE A 2 -18.61 -13.09 -15.01
C PHE A 2 -18.89 -14.32 -15.91
N LYS A 3 -17.83 -14.93 -16.42
CA LYS A 3 -17.93 -16.11 -17.34
C LYS A 3 -17.25 -17.37 -16.77
N GLY A 4 -16.89 -17.34 -15.49
CA GLY A 4 -16.19 -18.44 -14.83
C GLY A 4 -17.08 -19.25 -13.87
N ASN A 5 -16.50 -19.60 -12.73
CA ASN A 5 -17.15 -20.43 -11.71
C ASN A 5 -17.82 -19.60 -10.59
N GLU A 6 -18.03 -18.31 -10.78
CA GLU A 6 -18.51 -17.39 -9.75
C GLU A 6 -19.84 -17.84 -9.17
N LEU A 7 -20.82 -18.14 -10.05
CA LEU A 7 -22.15 -18.61 -9.62
C LEU A 7 -22.07 -19.91 -8.83
N LYS A 8 -21.22 -20.85 -9.29
CA LYS A 8 -21.01 -22.14 -8.62
C LYS A 8 -20.46 -21.97 -7.22
N TYR A 9 -19.49 -21.07 -7.04
CA TYR A 9 -18.87 -20.83 -5.73
C TYR A 9 -19.82 -20.06 -4.80
N LEU A 10 -20.53 -19.04 -5.31
CA LEU A 10 -21.53 -18.32 -4.52
C LEU A 10 -22.66 -19.22 -4.07
N SER A 11 -23.21 -20.04 -4.97
CA SER A 11 -24.25 -21.03 -4.62
C SER A 11 -23.78 -22.00 -3.54
N LYS A 12 -22.51 -22.41 -3.59
CA LYS A 12 -21.95 -23.27 -2.56
C LYS A 12 -21.85 -22.55 -1.21
N CYS A 13 -21.42 -21.28 -1.18
CA CYS A 13 -21.36 -20.48 0.05
C CYS A 13 -22.76 -20.38 0.68
N ILE A 14 -23.77 -20.07 -0.10
CA ILE A 14 -25.17 -19.95 0.36
C ILE A 14 -25.65 -21.27 0.94
N ARG A 15 -25.47 -22.38 0.20
CA ARG A 15 -25.91 -23.72 0.64
C ARG A 15 -25.23 -24.20 1.93
N THR A 16 -23.99 -23.80 2.15
CA THR A 16 -23.23 -24.20 3.34
C THR A 16 -23.32 -23.21 4.48
N GLY A 17 -24.00 -22.07 4.32
CA GLY A 17 -24.12 -21.00 5.31
C GLY A 17 -22.86 -20.17 5.55
N TYR A 18 -21.74 -20.42 4.82
CA TYR A 18 -20.50 -19.67 4.94
C TYR A 18 -20.52 -18.44 4.02
N VAL A 19 -21.22 -17.40 4.44
CA VAL A 19 -21.45 -16.15 3.69
C VAL A 19 -20.73 -14.94 4.30
N SER A 20 -19.91 -15.15 5.33
CA SER A 20 -19.19 -14.08 6.04
C SER A 20 -17.66 -14.22 5.94
N SER A 21 -16.93 -13.70 6.90
CA SER A 21 -15.46 -13.65 6.95
C SER A 21 -14.76 -14.98 7.16
N VAL A 22 -15.48 -16.05 7.43
CA VAL A 22 -14.91 -17.40 7.64
C VAL A 22 -15.47 -18.38 6.62
N GLY A 23 -14.67 -19.41 6.28
CA GLY A 23 -15.11 -20.47 5.37
C GLY A 23 -13.98 -21.03 4.49
N SER A 24 -14.25 -22.17 3.87
CA SER A 24 -13.24 -22.87 3.06
C SER A 24 -12.72 -22.06 1.87
N PHE A 25 -13.51 -21.15 1.32
CA PHE A 25 -13.08 -20.31 0.20
C PHE A 25 -12.14 -19.19 0.63
N VAL A 26 -12.31 -18.60 1.82
CA VAL A 26 -11.36 -17.63 2.40
C VAL A 26 -9.99 -18.30 2.54
N ASN A 27 -9.94 -19.45 3.21
CA ASN A 27 -8.69 -20.20 3.39
C ASN A 27 -8.03 -20.60 2.06
N LYS A 28 -8.81 -21.02 1.05
CA LYS A 28 -8.30 -21.33 -0.28
C LYS A 28 -7.73 -20.12 -0.99
N PHE A 29 -8.40 -18.98 -0.88
CA PHE A 29 -7.94 -17.71 -1.46
C PHE A 29 -6.61 -17.29 -0.83
N GLU A 30 -6.54 -17.22 0.50
CA GLU A 30 -5.33 -16.84 1.23
C GLU A 30 -4.15 -17.78 0.91
N ASN A 31 -4.39 -19.10 0.91
CA ASN A 31 -3.36 -20.07 0.56
C ASN A 31 -2.88 -19.93 -0.89
N LYS A 32 -3.77 -19.59 -1.83
CA LYS A 32 -3.39 -19.36 -3.22
C LYS A 32 -2.55 -18.10 -3.38
N ILE A 33 -2.94 -17.01 -2.71
CA ILE A 33 -2.16 -15.76 -2.69
C ILE A 33 -0.78 -15.98 -2.08
N LYS A 34 -0.69 -16.67 -0.94
CA LYS A 34 0.61 -17.05 -0.32
C LYS A 34 1.53 -17.77 -1.31
N LYS A 35 1.00 -18.73 -2.07
CA LYS A 35 1.79 -19.47 -3.06
C LYS A 35 2.28 -18.58 -4.20
N ILE A 36 1.41 -17.70 -4.73
CA ILE A 36 1.74 -16.81 -5.85
C ILE A 36 2.77 -15.76 -5.43
N THR A 37 2.57 -15.14 -4.26
CA THR A 37 3.42 -14.05 -3.76
C THR A 37 4.66 -14.55 -3.02
N LYS A 38 4.74 -15.86 -2.74
CA LYS A 38 5.77 -16.47 -1.87
C LYS A 38 5.81 -15.85 -0.47
N SER A 39 4.71 -15.25 -0.02
CA SER A 39 4.60 -14.66 1.31
C SER A 39 4.33 -15.72 2.38
N LYS A 40 4.82 -15.48 3.60
CA LYS A 40 4.56 -16.36 4.75
C LYS A 40 3.10 -16.36 5.14
N TYR A 41 2.45 -15.20 5.03
CA TYR A 41 1.05 -15.00 5.40
C TYR A 41 0.30 -14.25 4.28
N ALA A 42 -0.99 -14.47 4.19
CA ALA A 42 -1.93 -13.68 3.42
C ALA A 42 -3.24 -13.60 4.21
N ILE A 43 -3.84 -12.43 4.22
CA ILE A 43 -5.08 -12.17 4.94
C ILE A 43 -6.07 -11.55 3.95
N ALA A 44 -7.23 -12.18 3.81
CA ALA A 44 -8.31 -11.67 2.98
C ALA A 44 -8.97 -10.47 3.66
N ILE A 45 -9.05 -9.36 2.96
CA ILE A 45 -9.67 -8.12 3.42
C ILE A 45 -10.80 -7.75 2.45
N ILE A 46 -11.81 -7.05 2.95
CA ILE A 46 -13.03 -6.72 2.20
C ILE A 46 -12.77 -5.93 0.90
N ASN A 47 -11.76 -5.05 0.90
CA ASN A 47 -11.32 -4.31 -0.28
C ASN A 47 -9.90 -3.75 -0.10
N GLY A 48 -9.33 -3.20 -1.19
CA GLY A 48 -7.97 -2.66 -1.20
C GLY A 48 -7.77 -1.44 -0.31
N THR A 49 -8.77 -0.59 -0.12
CA THR A 49 -8.68 0.59 0.75
C THR A 49 -8.43 0.18 2.20
N TYR A 50 -9.24 -0.75 2.71
CA TYR A 50 -9.04 -1.30 4.06
C TYR A 50 -7.75 -2.10 4.19
N ALA A 51 -7.32 -2.80 3.13
CA ALA A 51 -6.04 -3.50 3.13
C ALA A 51 -4.86 -2.52 3.28
N LEU A 52 -4.87 -1.40 2.55
CA LEU A 52 -3.87 -0.34 2.67
C LEU A 52 -3.90 0.32 4.05
N GLU A 53 -5.09 0.64 4.56
CA GLU A 53 -5.25 1.21 5.91
C GLU A 53 -4.69 0.27 6.98
N LEU A 54 -5.01 -1.02 6.92
CA LEU A 54 -4.51 -2.01 7.88
C LEU A 54 -2.98 -2.15 7.80
N ALA A 55 -2.41 -2.17 6.59
CA ALA A 55 -0.97 -2.20 6.39
C ALA A 55 -0.29 -0.96 7.01
N LEU A 56 -0.85 0.22 6.79
CA LEU A 56 -0.33 1.46 7.38
C LEU A 56 -0.47 1.49 8.90
N ARG A 57 -1.61 1.06 9.44
CA ARG A 57 -1.81 0.94 10.89
C ARG A 57 -0.82 -0.02 11.55
N SER A 58 -0.40 -1.10 10.85
CA SER A 58 0.62 -2.02 11.35
C SER A 58 2.01 -1.39 11.52
N LEU A 59 2.26 -0.27 10.85
CA LEU A 59 3.48 0.53 11.02
C LEU A 59 3.44 1.47 12.25
N ASN A 60 2.35 1.46 13.04
CA ASN A 60 2.13 2.34 14.17
C ASN A 60 2.31 3.82 13.83
N ILE A 61 1.70 4.25 12.71
CA ILE A 61 1.72 5.64 12.25
C ILE A 61 1.21 6.55 13.37
N LYS A 62 1.99 7.58 13.69
CA LYS A 62 1.62 8.61 14.67
C LYS A 62 0.91 9.76 13.99
N LYS A 63 0.10 10.48 14.76
CA LYS A 63 -0.58 11.68 14.28
C LYS A 63 0.43 12.66 13.65
N ASN A 64 0.11 13.18 12.48
CA ASN A 64 0.91 14.10 11.68
C ASN A 64 2.19 13.50 11.05
N GLU A 65 2.50 12.21 11.19
CA GLU A 65 3.56 11.61 10.38
C GLU A 65 3.17 11.63 8.90
N GLU A 66 4.12 12.00 8.06
CA GLU A 66 3.92 12.10 6.62
C GLU A 66 4.17 10.75 5.94
N ILE A 67 3.26 10.37 5.06
CA ILE A 67 3.38 9.16 4.25
C ILE A 67 3.48 9.59 2.79
N LEU A 68 4.60 9.28 2.17
CA LEU A 68 4.82 9.59 0.76
C LEU A 68 3.90 8.72 -0.12
N SER A 69 3.35 9.33 -1.15
CA SER A 69 2.47 8.68 -2.12
C SER A 69 2.69 9.30 -3.50
N PRO A 70 2.61 8.53 -4.59
CA PRO A 70 2.62 9.13 -5.91
C PRO A 70 1.45 10.11 -6.05
N SER A 71 1.67 11.24 -6.75
CA SER A 71 0.62 12.20 -7.05
C SER A 71 -0.43 11.65 -8.02
N LEU A 72 -0.05 10.69 -8.86
CA LEU A 72 -0.94 9.94 -9.75
C LEU A 72 -1.24 8.59 -9.11
N THR A 73 -2.41 8.47 -8.50
CA THR A 73 -2.88 7.24 -7.84
C THR A 73 -4.40 7.25 -7.70
N PHE A 74 -4.96 6.09 -7.35
CA PHE A 74 -6.38 6.03 -6.95
C PHE A 74 -6.56 6.71 -5.58
N VAL A 75 -7.65 7.42 -5.41
CA VAL A 75 -7.95 8.19 -4.17
C VAL A 75 -7.88 7.34 -2.90
N ALA A 76 -8.10 6.03 -3.00
CA ALA A 76 -7.98 5.10 -1.89
C ALA A 76 -6.62 5.15 -1.19
N THR A 77 -5.53 5.45 -1.90
CA THR A 77 -4.19 5.57 -1.30
C THR A 77 -4.15 6.73 -0.31
N ALA A 78 -4.60 7.92 -0.71
CA ALA A 78 -4.64 9.08 0.16
C ALA A 78 -5.62 8.89 1.33
N ASN A 79 -6.80 8.31 1.07
CA ASN A 79 -7.79 8.03 2.09
C ASN A 79 -7.25 7.04 3.15
N ALA A 80 -6.60 5.94 2.73
CA ALA A 80 -6.00 4.98 3.66
C ALA A 80 -4.92 5.62 4.53
N ILE A 81 -4.10 6.53 3.98
CA ILE A 81 -3.11 7.28 4.75
C ILE A 81 -3.81 8.14 5.81
N THR A 82 -4.82 8.91 5.42
CA THR A 82 -5.56 9.78 6.34
C THR A 82 -6.29 8.97 7.42
N HIS A 83 -6.94 7.88 7.07
CA HIS A 83 -7.63 7.00 8.02
C HIS A 83 -6.66 6.30 8.98
N SER A 84 -5.41 6.08 8.59
CA SER A 84 -4.38 5.56 9.49
C SER A 84 -3.80 6.59 10.46
N GLY A 85 -4.22 7.86 10.35
CA GLY A 85 -3.76 8.98 11.17
C GLY A 85 -2.55 9.72 10.60
N GLY A 86 -2.04 9.31 9.44
CA GLY A 86 -0.95 9.97 8.72
C GLY A 86 -1.42 11.14 7.87
N VAL A 87 -0.46 11.90 7.34
CA VAL A 87 -0.67 12.98 6.38
C VAL A 87 -0.16 12.57 5.02
N PRO A 88 -0.99 12.53 3.96
CA PRO A 88 -0.53 12.25 2.60
C PRO A 88 0.46 13.33 2.14
N HIS A 89 1.64 12.90 1.70
CA HIS A 89 2.65 13.77 1.11
C HIS A 89 2.93 13.30 -0.31
N PHE A 90 2.41 14.03 -1.28
CA PHE A 90 2.49 13.65 -2.69
C PHE A 90 3.88 13.91 -3.27
N VAL A 91 4.37 12.93 -4.04
CA VAL A 91 5.65 12.98 -4.74
C VAL A 91 5.47 12.73 -6.24
N ASP A 92 6.46 13.15 -7.01
CA ASP A 92 6.42 13.08 -8.47
C ASP A 92 6.55 11.64 -8.98
N VAL A 93 6.00 11.41 -10.16
CA VAL A 93 5.93 10.11 -10.82
C VAL A 93 6.87 10.03 -12.02
N ASN A 94 7.18 8.81 -12.41
CA ASN A 94 7.92 8.49 -13.62
C ASN A 94 6.96 8.45 -14.81
N GLU A 95 7.28 9.15 -15.90
CA GLU A 95 6.45 9.22 -17.10
C GLU A 95 6.32 7.89 -17.85
N LYS A 96 7.26 6.94 -17.63
CA LYS A 96 7.25 5.64 -18.33
C LYS A 96 6.36 4.61 -17.66
N ASN A 97 6.34 4.58 -16.33
CA ASN A 97 5.61 3.54 -15.56
C ASN A 97 4.60 4.12 -14.56
N PHE A 98 4.45 5.44 -14.51
CA PHE A 98 3.51 6.16 -13.66
C PHE A 98 3.66 5.92 -12.15
N GLY A 99 4.63 5.13 -11.73
CA GLY A 99 4.99 4.93 -10.33
C GLY A 99 5.87 6.07 -9.79
N VAL A 100 6.17 6.05 -8.51
CA VAL A 100 7.12 7.01 -7.90
C VAL A 100 8.46 6.94 -8.63
N CYS A 101 8.97 8.11 -9.03
CA CYS A 101 10.27 8.23 -9.68
C CYS A 101 11.40 8.24 -8.63
N PRO A 102 12.26 7.19 -8.55
CA PRO A 102 13.29 7.12 -7.51
C PRO A 102 14.26 8.30 -7.55
N ASP A 103 14.74 8.66 -8.74
CA ASP A 103 15.75 9.73 -8.90
C ASP A 103 15.20 11.11 -8.52
N LYS A 104 13.95 11.40 -8.90
CA LYS A 104 13.26 12.64 -8.51
C LYS A 104 12.98 12.63 -7.00
N LEU A 105 12.56 11.49 -6.43
CA LEU A 105 12.30 11.34 -5.02
C LEU A 105 13.55 11.60 -4.19
N GLU A 106 14.69 11.03 -4.58
CA GLU A 106 15.95 11.24 -3.86
C GLU A 106 16.33 12.72 -3.80
N LYS A 107 16.34 13.38 -4.96
CA LYS A 107 16.64 14.82 -5.06
C LYS A 107 15.68 15.64 -4.20
N TYR A 108 14.40 15.30 -4.24
CA TYR A 108 13.36 15.98 -3.48
C TYR A 108 13.58 15.83 -1.97
N LEU A 109 13.78 14.60 -1.48
CA LEU A 109 14.01 14.33 -0.07
C LEU A 109 15.28 15.01 0.46
N LYS A 110 16.39 15.02 -0.28
CA LYS A 110 17.61 15.76 0.09
C LYS A 110 17.33 17.25 0.30
N LYS A 111 16.44 17.84 -0.51
CA LYS A 111 16.06 19.25 -0.41
C LYS A 111 15.17 19.54 0.78
N ILE A 112 14.11 18.76 0.98
CA ILE A 112 13.03 19.06 1.92
C ILE A 112 13.21 18.47 3.32
N SER A 113 14.14 17.52 3.50
CA SER A 113 14.27 16.80 4.77
C SER A 113 15.70 16.79 5.32
N TYR A 114 15.83 16.33 6.55
CA TYR A 114 17.09 16.04 7.23
C TYR A 114 16.92 14.82 8.14
N LYS A 115 18.01 14.11 8.42
CA LYS A 115 18.01 12.99 9.37
C LYS A 115 18.21 13.48 10.80
N ARG A 116 17.43 12.90 11.73
CA ARG A 116 17.58 13.06 13.17
C ARG A 116 17.49 11.67 13.83
N GLY A 117 18.64 11.08 14.18
CA GLY A 117 18.70 9.67 14.53
C GLY A 117 18.18 8.81 13.38
N ASN A 118 17.29 7.88 13.69
CA ASN A 118 16.66 6.99 12.69
C ASN A 118 15.38 7.58 12.07
N LYS A 119 15.21 8.90 12.03
CA LYS A 119 14.01 9.55 11.50
C LYS A 119 14.36 10.54 10.40
N LEU A 120 13.58 10.52 9.33
CA LEU A 120 13.62 11.54 8.29
C LEU A 120 12.59 12.63 8.63
N ILE A 121 13.05 13.86 8.81
CA ILE A 121 12.22 14.98 9.27
C ILE A 121 12.04 15.97 8.13
N ASN A 122 10.82 16.34 7.82
CA ASN A 122 10.52 17.41 6.88
C ASN A 122 10.92 18.77 7.49
N LYS A 123 11.75 19.53 6.79
CA LYS A 123 12.27 20.84 7.24
C LYS A 123 11.17 21.86 7.46
N LYS A 124 10.11 21.83 6.65
CA LYS A 124 9.00 22.79 6.71
C LYS A 124 7.99 22.43 7.78
N THR A 125 7.47 21.22 7.75
CA THR A 125 6.39 20.78 8.67
C THR A 125 6.90 20.34 10.03
N LYS A 126 8.20 19.98 10.13
CA LYS A 126 8.83 19.33 11.29
C LYS A 126 8.29 17.93 11.59
N ASN A 127 7.44 17.41 10.73
CA ASN A 127 6.89 16.07 10.86
C ASN A 127 7.89 15.00 10.39
N VAL A 128 7.72 13.80 10.93
CA VAL A 128 8.46 12.60 10.47
C VAL A 128 7.89 12.14 9.14
N ILE A 129 8.75 11.93 8.14
CA ILE A 129 8.41 11.18 6.92
C ILE A 129 8.59 9.71 7.24
N ARG A 130 7.47 8.99 7.41
CA ARG A 130 7.46 7.66 8.04
C ARG A 130 7.54 6.50 7.06
N ALA A 131 6.91 6.62 5.90
CA ALA A 131 6.81 5.54 4.93
C ALA A 131 6.56 6.06 3.51
N LEU A 132 6.63 5.17 2.54
CA LEU A 132 6.22 5.39 1.16
C LEU A 132 5.23 4.30 0.76
N VAL A 133 4.09 4.71 0.19
CA VAL A 133 3.19 3.80 -0.52
C VAL A 133 3.58 3.77 -1.99
N ALA A 134 4.19 2.68 -2.43
CA ALA A 134 4.51 2.47 -3.83
C ALA A 134 3.29 1.86 -4.55
N VAL A 135 2.93 2.42 -5.69
CA VAL A 135 1.75 2.00 -6.46
C VAL A 135 2.16 1.51 -7.84
N HIS A 136 1.71 0.32 -8.22
CA HIS A 136 1.82 -0.23 -9.58
C HIS A 136 0.60 0.21 -10.39
N LEU A 137 0.64 1.44 -10.90
CA LEU A 137 -0.51 2.05 -11.56
C LEU A 137 -0.78 1.38 -12.91
N PHE A 138 -2.05 1.09 -13.22
CA PHE A 138 -2.49 0.41 -14.45
C PHE A 138 -1.77 -0.91 -14.75
N GLY A 139 -1.17 -1.56 -13.74
CA GLY A 139 -0.39 -2.78 -13.92
C GLY A 139 1.07 -2.56 -14.32
N PHE A 140 1.52 -1.31 -14.50
CA PHE A 140 2.93 -1.01 -14.71
C PHE A 140 3.70 -1.10 -13.39
N ALA A 141 4.75 -1.92 -13.37
CA ALA A 141 5.57 -2.08 -12.18
C ALA A 141 6.41 -0.81 -11.91
N CYS A 142 6.29 -0.24 -10.72
CA CYS A 142 7.22 0.79 -10.27
C CYS A 142 8.58 0.18 -9.92
N GLU A 143 9.64 0.99 -9.88
CA GLU A 143 11.02 0.56 -9.66
C GLU A 143 11.30 0.25 -8.19
N ILE A 144 10.59 -0.78 -7.65
CA ILE A 144 10.65 -1.18 -6.22
C ILE A 144 12.07 -1.42 -5.74
N ASP A 145 12.92 -2.07 -6.56
CA ASP A 145 14.29 -2.41 -6.18
C ASP A 145 15.16 -1.17 -5.97
N LYS A 146 14.91 -0.11 -6.73
CA LYS A 146 15.54 1.19 -6.50
C LYS A 146 14.98 1.86 -5.25
N LEU A 147 13.65 1.86 -5.09
CA LEU A 147 12.99 2.45 -3.91
C LEU A 147 13.41 1.78 -2.59
N LYS A 148 13.64 0.48 -2.58
CA LYS A 148 14.15 -0.26 -1.40
C LYS A 148 15.58 0.11 -1.00
N LYS A 149 16.39 0.61 -1.94
CA LYS A 149 17.78 1.01 -1.66
C LYS A 149 17.89 2.36 -0.97
N PHE A 150 16.80 3.11 -0.88
CA PHE A 150 16.78 4.34 -0.11
C PHE A 150 17.03 4.03 1.36
N ASP A 151 17.96 4.73 1.94
CA ASP A 151 18.20 4.72 3.36
C ASP A 151 17.12 5.57 4.06
N TRP A 152 15.99 4.92 4.35
CA TRP A 152 14.84 5.55 5.00
C TRP A 152 15.04 5.78 6.50
N TYR A 153 16.10 5.19 7.07
CA TYR A 153 16.38 5.16 8.51
C TYR A 153 17.80 5.61 8.85
#